data_73679f545c5f2a1fb757088dd8e11a91
#
_entry.id   73679f545c5f2a1fb757088dd8e11a91
#
_cell.length_a   1.000
_cell.length_b   1.000
_cell.length_c   1.000
_cell.angle_alpha   90.00
_cell.angle_beta   90.00
_cell.angle_gamma   90.00
#
_symmetry.space_group_name_H-M   'P 1'
#
loop_
_entity.id
_entity.type
_entity.pdbx_description
1 polymer ?
#
loop_
_entity_poly.entity_id
_entity_poly.type
_entity_poly.pdbx_seq_one_letter_code
_entity_poly.pdbx_strand_id
1 'polypeptide(L)'
;MSFAIQHVHVKTRDPKQTMQFYIDNFGATYVAEIPGRGHRLNLHGLTLNITTLISTQNHEQHYGIEHIALDTDDYSGTMARLRDNGVRILEEMPPNNGRRVCFLEAPDGAQIEVIEKVAQP
;
A
#
# COMPACT_ATOMS: atom_id res chain seq x y z
N MET A 1 -7.10 -12.39 15.08
CA MET A 1 -6.47 -11.29 14.31
C MET A 1 -5.41 -11.87 13.40
N SER A 2 -5.56 -11.78 12.09
CA SER A 2 -4.58 -12.29 11.14
C SER A 2 -4.19 -11.22 10.14
N PHE A 3 -2.97 -11.36 9.59
CA PHE A 3 -2.39 -10.41 8.64
C PHE A 3 -1.88 -11.15 7.41
N ALA A 4 -1.90 -10.46 6.26
CA ALA A 4 -1.28 -10.94 5.04
C ALA A 4 -0.67 -9.74 4.30
N ILE A 5 0.43 -9.97 3.58
CA ILE A 5 0.98 -8.91 2.72
C ILE A 5 0.02 -8.71 1.55
N GLN A 6 -0.42 -7.48 1.36
CA GLN A 6 -1.32 -7.14 0.27
C GLN A 6 -0.53 -6.64 -0.94
N HIS A 7 0.37 -5.69 -0.73
CA HIS A 7 1.24 -5.20 -1.82
C HIS A 7 2.42 -4.40 -1.27
N VAL A 8 3.38 -4.17 -2.13
CA VAL A 8 4.43 -3.15 -1.95
C VAL A 8 4.12 -2.01 -2.91
N HIS A 9 4.18 -0.77 -2.43
CA HIS A 9 3.87 0.40 -3.23
C HIS A 9 5.16 1.15 -3.58
N VAL A 10 5.37 1.32 -4.88
CA VAL A 10 6.45 2.16 -5.42
C VAL A 10 5.83 3.42 -5.99
N LYS A 11 6.26 4.57 -5.51
CA LYS A 11 5.87 5.86 -6.08
C LYS A 11 6.97 6.39 -6.96
N THR A 12 6.60 6.92 -8.12
CA THR A 12 7.55 7.28 -9.17
C THR A 12 7.05 8.46 -9.98
N ARG A 13 7.98 9.17 -10.60
CA ARG A 13 7.64 10.29 -11.49
C ARG A 13 7.09 9.82 -12.82
N ASP A 14 7.47 8.62 -13.26
CA ASP A 14 7.03 8.03 -14.53
C ASP A 14 6.65 6.57 -14.32
N PRO A 15 5.36 6.30 -14.01
CA PRO A 15 4.91 4.93 -13.73
C PRO A 15 5.13 3.98 -14.89
N LYS A 16 4.98 4.43 -16.13
CA LYS A 16 5.17 3.58 -17.30
C LYS A 16 6.63 3.15 -17.45
N GLN A 17 7.55 4.08 -17.28
CA GLN A 17 8.98 3.76 -17.35
C GLN A 17 9.40 2.84 -16.22
N THR A 18 8.93 3.10 -15.01
CA THR A 18 9.25 2.26 -13.86
C THR A 18 8.66 0.85 -14.00
N MET A 19 7.41 0.75 -14.45
CA MET A 19 6.80 -0.54 -14.77
C MET A 19 7.64 -1.32 -15.76
N GLN A 20 8.05 -0.68 -16.85
CA GLN A 20 8.82 -1.34 -17.90
C GLN A 20 10.18 -1.80 -17.40
N PHE A 21 10.80 -1.06 -16.48
CA PHE A 21 12.04 -1.47 -15.84
C PHE A 21 11.91 -2.82 -15.14
N TYR A 22 10.85 -3.01 -14.36
CA TYR A 22 10.64 -4.28 -13.63
C TYR A 22 10.29 -5.43 -14.57
N ILE A 23 9.55 -5.15 -15.64
CA ILE A 23 9.22 -6.17 -16.64
C ILE A 23 10.48 -6.60 -17.40
N ASP A 24 11.24 -5.64 -17.91
CA ASP A 24 12.37 -5.93 -18.80
C ASP A 24 13.55 -6.55 -18.06
N ASN A 25 13.79 -6.14 -16.81
CA ASN A 25 14.99 -6.56 -16.10
C ASN A 25 14.76 -7.71 -15.11
N PHE A 26 13.56 -7.83 -14.57
CA PHE A 26 13.29 -8.79 -13.50
C PHE A 26 12.09 -9.71 -13.78
N GLY A 27 11.52 -9.65 -14.97
CA GLY A 27 10.49 -10.58 -15.38
C GLY A 27 9.14 -10.39 -14.70
N ALA A 28 8.85 -9.18 -14.20
CA ALA A 28 7.53 -8.89 -13.68
C ALA A 28 6.47 -9.05 -14.77
N THR A 29 5.27 -9.47 -14.40
CA THR A 29 4.14 -9.59 -15.32
C THR A 29 3.11 -8.51 -15.03
N TYR A 30 2.48 -8.01 -16.10
CA TYR A 30 1.47 -6.96 -15.99
C TYR A 30 0.16 -7.54 -15.47
N VAL A 31 -0.45 -6.89 -14.47
CA VAL A 31 -1.73 -7.32 -13.90
C VAL A 31 -2.86 -6.39 -14.35
N ALA A 32 -2.75 -5.10 -14.09
CA ALA A 32 -3.82 -4.15 -14.39
C ALA A 32 -3.33 -2.71 -14.35
N GLU A 33 -4.09 -1.81 -14.98
CA GLU A 33 -3.94 -0.39 -14.79
C GLU A 33 -4.56 0.01 -13.45
N ILE A 34 -3.92 0.94 -12.76
CA ILE A 34 -4.53 1.67 -11.63
C ILE A 34 -5.03 2.98 -12.24
N PRO A 35 -6.35 3.15 -12.47
CA PRO A 35 -6.86 4.24 -13.30
C PRO A 35 -6.39 5.62 -12.84
N GLY A 36 -5.80 6.38 -13.76
CA GLY A 36 -5.32 7.73 -13.53
C GLY A 36 -4.09 7.84 -12.64
N ARG A 37 -3.51 6.73 -12.20
CA ARG A 37 -2.41 6.73 -11.23
C ARG A 37 -1.19 5.93 -11.66
N GLY A 38 -1.38 4.76 -12.26
CA GLY A 38 -0.26 3.91 -12.65
C GLY A 38 -0.66 2.48 -12.98
N HIS A 39 0.14 1.53 -12.53
CA HIS A 39 0.03 0.12 -12.93
C HIS A 39 0.28 -0.83 -11.77
N ARG A 40 -0.35 -2.01 -11.87
CA ARG A 40 -0.12 -3.11 -10.94
C ARG A 40 0.60 -4.23 -11.64
N LEU A 41 1.67 -4.71 -11.03
CA LEU A 41 2.47 -5.82 -11.52
C LEU A 41 2.46 -6.98 -10.55
N ASN A 42 2.76 -8.16 -11.06
CA ASN A 42 3.13 -9.32 -10.25
C ASN A 42 4.64 -9.52 -10.39
N LEU A 43 5.35 -9.34 -9.28
CA LEU A 43 6.80 -9.54 -9.21
C LEU A 43 7.05 -10.86 -8.47
N HIS A 44 7.01 -11.97 -9.22
CA HIS A 44 7.27 -13.32 -8.70
C HIS A 44 6.41 -13.68 -7.48
N GLY A 45 5.13 -13.35 -7.53
CA GLY A 45 4.16 -13.62 -6.47
C GLY A 45 3.88 -12.42 -5.57
N LEU A 46 4.70 -11.35 -5.62
CA LEU A 46 4.48 -10.12 -4.89
C LEU A 46 3.69 -9.13 -5.76
N THR A 47 2.58 -8.62 -5.24
CA THR A 47 1.87 -7.52 -5.90
C THR A 47 2.65 -6.21 -5.71
N LEU A 48 2.99 -5.58 -6.83
CA LEU A 48 3.71 -4.31 -6.85
C LEU A 48 2.81 -3.26 -7.48
N ASN A 49 2.41 -2.25 -6.69
CA ASN A 49 1.67 -1.10 -7.19
C ASN A 49 2.64 0.02 -7.52
N ILE A 50 2.59 0.52 -8.74
CA ILE A 50 3.48 1.58 -9.23
C ILE A 50 2.61 2.76 -9.63
N THR A 51 2.73 3.88 -8.89
CA THR A 51 1.91 5.08 -9.13
C THR A 51 2.74 6.35 -9.03
N THR A 52 2.13 7.47 -9.43
CA THR A 52 2.61 8.80 -9.06
C THR A 52 2.25 9.08 -7.59
N LEU A 53 2.62 10.25 -7.09
CA LEU A 53 2.12 10.72 -5.80
C LEU A 53 0.60 10.86 -5.87
N ILE A 54 -0.08 10.52 -4.77
CA ILE A 54 -1.54 10.47 -4.73
C ILE A 54 -2.07 11.73 -4.05
N SER A 55 -2.80 12.55 -4.80
CA SER A 55 -3.26 13.88 -4.34
C SER A 55 -4.24 13.81 -3.17
N THR A 56 -4.91 12.68 -2.96
CA THR A 56 -5.88 12.50 -1.87
C THR A 56 -5.24 12.06 -0.55
N GLN A 57 -3.93 11.78 -0.54
CA GLN A 57 -3.19 11.41 0.65
C GLN A 57 -2.52 12.65 1.25
N ASN A 58 -2.71 12.89 2.55
CA ASN A 58 -2.24 14.08 3.24
C ASN A 58 -0.97 13.85 4.07
N HIS A 59 -0.60 12.58 4.33
CA HIS A 59 0.66 12.28 4.98
C HIS A 59 1.81 12.41 3.98
N GLU A 60 3.03 12.49 4.50
CA GLU A 60 4.22 12.64 3.66
C GLU A 60 4.37 11.45 2.71
N GLN A 61 4.66 11.75 1.45
CA GLN A 61 4.84 10.75 0.41
C GLN A 61 6.26 10.83 -0.14
N HIS A 62 6.84 9.68 -0.45
CA HIS A 62 8.21 9.57 -0.95
C HIS A 62 8.23 8.81 -2.27
N TYR A 63 9.17 9.17 -3.14
CA TYR A 63 9.46 8.35 -4.32
C TYR A 63 10.27 7.12 -3.93
N GLY A 64 10.20 6.07 -4.75
CA GLY A 64 10.80 4.78 -4.49
C GLY A 64 9.82 3.85 -3.77
N ILE A 65 10.35 2.84 -3.06
CA ILE A 65 9.50 1.96 -2.24
C ILE A 65 8.99 2.79 -1.06
N GLU A 66 7.68 3.06 -1.07
CA GLU A 66 7.12 3.98 -0.09
C GLU A 66 6.53 3.24 1.11
N HIS A 67 5.76 2.19 0.87
CA HIS A 67 5.13 1.47 1.98
C HIS A 67 4.87 0.01 1.63
N ILE A 68 4.69 -0.77 2.70
CA ILE A 68 4.17 -2.15 2.63
C ILE A 68 2.72 -2.07 3.10
N ALA A 69 1.82 -2.71 2.36
CA ALA A 69 0.42 -2.79 2.75
C ALA A 69 0.11 -4.16 3.32
N LEU A 70 -0.57 -4.19 4.46
CA LEU A 70 -0.99 -5.39 5.16
C LEU A 70 -2.51 -5.44 5.24
N ASP A 71 -3.10 -6.55 4.85
CA ASP A 71 -4.50 -6.84 5.13
C ASP A 71 -4.65 -7.28 6.58
N THR A 72 -5.74 -6.87 7.23
CA THR A 72 -6.14 -7.40 8.53
C THR A 72 -7.60 -7.83 8.49
N ASP A 73 -7.90 -8.93 9.15
CA ASP A 73 -9.28 -9.40 9.33
C ASP A 73 -9.97 -8.80 10.55
N ASP A 74 -9.24 -7.98 11.32
CA ASP A 74 -9.76 -7.30 12.51
C ASP A 74 -9.17 -5.89 12.59
N TYR A 75 -9.75 -4.98 11.81
CA TYR A 75 -9.25 -3.61 11.74
C TYR A 75 -9.36 -2.89 13.09
N SER A 76 -10.52 -3.01 13.76
CA SER A 76 -10.73 -2.33 15.04
C SER A 76 -9.77 -2.81 16.11
N GLY A 77 -9.56 -4.14 16.21
CA GLY A 77 -8.60 -4.71 17.15
C GLY A 77 -7.16 -4.34 16.83
N THR A 78 -6.82 -4.29 15.54
CA THR A 78 -5.49 -3.85 15.09
C THR A 78 -5.24 -2.41 15.49
N MET A 79 -6.20 -1.51 15.25
CA MET A 79 -6.04 -0.09 15.61
C MET A 79 -5.91 0.10 17.11
N ALA A 80 -6.71 -0.63 17.91
CA ALA A 80 -6.60 -0.58 19.36
C ALA A 80 -5.21 -1.01 19.85
N ARG A 81 -4.68 -2.09 19.30
CA ARG A 81 -3.34 -2.59 19.66
C ARG A 81 -2.25 -1.57 19.28
N LEU A 82 -2.33 -1.00 18.07
CA LEU A 82 -1.35 -0.01 17.62
C LEU A 82 -1.34 1.21 18.56
N ARG A 83 -2.52 1.71 18.92
CA ARG A 83 -2.63 2.84 19.85
C ARG A 83 -2.11 2.50 21.23
N ASP A 84 -2.45 1.31 21.76
CA ASP A 84 -1.96 0.85 23.07
C ASP A 84 -0.45 0.71 23.08
N ASN A 85 0.15 0.34 21.95
CA ASN A 85 1.60 0.22 21.81
C ASN A 85 2.29 1.56 21.52
N GLY A 86 1.56 2.67 21.44
CA GLY A 86 2.11 3.99 21.20
C GLY A 86 2.56 4.23 19.76
N VAL A 87 2.04 3.46 18.80
CA VAL A 87 2.39 3.62 17.40
C VAL A 87 1.80 4.92 16.85
N ARG A 88 2.61 5.66 16.09
CA ARG A 88 2.18 6.89 15.46
C ARG A 88 1.32 6.59 14.23
N ILE A 89 0.05 6.97 14.28
CA ILE A 89 -0.84 6.90 13.13
C ILE A 89 -0.65 8.17 12.31
N LEU A 90 -0.28 8.02 11.05
CA LEU A 90 -0.04 9.16 10.16
C LEU A 90 -1.33 9.70 9.56
N GLU A 91 -2.21 8.79 9.15
CA GLU A 91 -3.47 9.18 8.52
C GLU A 91 -4.44 7.99 8.54
N GLU A 92 -5.72 8.27 8.88
CA GLU A 92 -6.82 7.34 8.63
C GLU A 92 -7.58 7.84 7.42
N MET A 93 -7.62 7.02 6.37
CA MET A 93 -8.27 7.39 5.12
C MET A 93 -9.79 7.26 5.25
N PRO A 94 -10.57 8.08 4.51
CA PRO A 94 -12.00 7.81 4.36
C PRO A 94 -12.22 6.39 3.81
N PRO A 95 -13.28 5.68 4.27
CA PRO A 95 -13.55 4.35 3.75
C PRO A 95 -13.68 4.35 2.23
N ASN A 96 -13.05 3.36 1.59
CA ASN A 96 -13.08 3.19 0.15
C ASN A 96 -13.53 1.76 -0.16
N ASN A 97 -14.61 1.62 -0.93
CA ASN A 97 -15.23 0.33 -1.21
C ASN A 97 -15.54 -0.48 0.07
N GLY A 98 -15.98 0.21 1.11
CA GLY A 98 -16.30 -0.40 2.41
C GLY A 98 -15.10 -0.80 3.24
N ARG A 99 -13.88 -0.50 2.81
CA ARG A 99 -12.66 -0.82 3.53
C ARG A 99 -12.14 0.38 4.29
N ARG A 100 -11.82 0.16 5.56
CA ARG A 100 -11.09 1.14 6.37
C ARG A 100 -9.60 0.96 6.11
N VAL A 101 -8.88 2.07 6.03
CA VAL A 101 -7.45 2.09 5.73
C VAL A 101 -6.78 3.11 6.63
N CYS A 102 -5.61 2.77 7.17
CA CYS A 102 -4.75 3.73 7.83
C CYS A 102 -3.31 3.60 7.37
N PHE A 103 -2.57 4.69 7.52
CA PHE A 103 -1.11 4.71 7.38
C PHE A 103 -0.50 4.96 8.74
N LEU A 104 0.57 4.23 9.06
CA LEU A 104 1.29 4.37 10.31
C LEU A 104 2.80 4.44 10.05
N GLU A 105 3.53 4.91 11.06
CA GLU A 105 4.99 5.00 11.00
C GLU A 105 5.61 3.88 11.82
N ALA A 106 6.43 3.06 11.16
CA ALA A 106 7.28 2.07 11.78
C ALA A 106 8.62 2.71 12.17
N PRO A 107 9.51 1.99 12.88
CA PRO A 107 10.81 2.51 13.24
C PRO A 107 11.59 3.07 12.04
N ASP A 108 12.31 4.15 12.28
CA ASP A 108 13.13 4.85 11.28
C ASP A 108 12.33 5.44 10.11
N GLY A 109 11.02 5.67 10.32
CA GLY A 109 10.19 6.36 9.35
C GLY A 109 9.61 5.50 8.24
N ALA A 110 9.78 4.17 8.29
CA ALA A 110 9.13 3.30 7.33
C ALA A 110 7.61 3.43 7.45
N GLN A 111 6.91 3.48 6.32
CA GLN A 111 5.46 3.60 6.32
C GLN A 111 4.80 2.24 6.10
N ILE A 112 3.73 2.00 6.83
CA ILE A 112 2.91 0.79 6.68
C ILE A 112 1.47 1.23 6.47
N GLU A 113 0.83 0.62 5.47
CA GLU A 113 -0.60 0.77 5.24
C GLU A 113 -1.31 -0.46 5.81
N VAL A 114 -2.35 -0.25 6.63
CA VAL A 114 -3.21 -1.33 7.11
C VAL A 114 -4.55 -1.21 6.42
N ILE A 115 -4.99 -2.30 5.80
CA ILE A 115 -6.20 -2.35 5.00
C ILE A 115 -7.16 -3.36 5.63
N GLU A 116 -8.40 -2.94 5.86
CA GLU A 116 -9.44 -3.84 6.32
C GLU A 116 -9.77 -4.85 5.23
N LYS A 117 -9.62 -6.13 5.56
CA LYS A 117 -10.04 -7.21 4.67
C LYS A 117 -11.56 -7.36 4.75
N VAL A 118 -12.22 -7.10 3.63
CA VAL A 118 -13.67 -7.25 3.55
C VAL A 118 -13.97 -8.66 3.02
N ALA A 119 -14.90 -9.35 3.67
CA ALA A 119 -15.33 -10.67 3.23
C ALA A 119 -15.90 -10.56 1.81
N GLN A 120 -15.50 -11.48 0.94
CA GLN A 120 -16.06 -11.58 -0.40
C GLN A 120 -17.48 -12.11 -0.30
N PRO A 121 -18.44 -11.55 -1.05
CA PRO A 121 -19.82 -12.04 -1.05
C PRO A 121 -19.94 -13.45 -1.63
#